data_8f9102412a0ed9bab95415498027ca05
#
_entry.id   8f9102412a0ed9bab95415498027ca05
#
_cell.length_a   1.000
_cell.length_b   1.000
_cell.length_c   1.000
_cell.angle_alpha   90.00
_cell.angle_beta   90.00
_cell.angle_gamma   90.00
#
_symmetry.space_group_name_H-M   'P 1'
#
loop_
_entity.id
_entity.type
_entity.pdbx_description
1 polymer ?
#
loop_
_entity_poly.entity_id
_entity_poly.type
_entity_poly.pdbx_seq_one_letter_code
_entity_poly.pdbx_strand_id
1 'polypeptide(L)'
;MQESVVTRFAPSPTGLLHIGGARTALFNYLFSKHYQGKFLLRIENTDLKRSTKEATNAIYEGLNWLGLTWDEEPVSQVSRRERHLEVAQLLMSNDMAYKCFCTPEELKIMREKSISAGGFGGYNGKWRNVDASKHPQNVSPSIRLKTNNTGKTSITDLIQGNVEVSNKEIDDMVLVRSDGTPTYM
;
A
#
# COMPACT_ATOMS: atom_id res chain seq x y z
N MET A 1 7.33 -14.26 25.98
CA MET A 1 7.38 -12.77 25.94
C MET A 1 6.16 -12.33 25.17
N GLN A 2 5.30 -11.51 25.75
CA GLN A 2 4.17 -10.93 25.04
C GLN A 2 4.74 -9.96 23.99
N GLU A 3 4.44 -10.17 22.70
CA GLU A 3 4.89 -9.24 21.66
C GLU A 3 4.34 -7.84 21.96
N SER A 4 5.23 -6.83 21.93
CA SER A 4 4.79 -5.47 22.21
C SER A 4 3.89 -4.99 21.05
N VAL A 5 2.70 -4.50 21.40
CA VAL A 5 1.75 -3.97 20.42
C VAL A 5 2.32 -2.71 19.78
N VAL A 6 2.33 -2.66 18.45
CA VAL A 6 2.71 -1.48 17.67
C VAL A 6 1.56 -1.15 16.73
N THR A 7 0.99 0.04 16.88
CA THR A 7 -0.03 0.57 15.98
C THR A 7 0.53 1.73 15.16
N ARG A 8 -0.13 2.06 14.06
CA ARG A 8 0.30 3.13 13.20
C ARG A 8 -0.89 3.87 12.57
N PHE A 9 -0.87 5.18 12.62
CA PHE A 9 -1.68 6.03 11.76
C PHE A 9 -0.86 6.44 10.53
N ALA A 10 -1.44 6.35 9.35
CA ALA A 10 -0.74 6.57 8.08
C ALA A 10 -1.54 7.51 7.15
N PRO A 11 -1.63 8.81 7.47
CA PRO A 11 -2.38 9.77 6.68
C PRO A 11 -1.63 10.19 5.40
N SER A 12 -2.40 10.46 4.33
CA SER A 12 -1.90 11.13 3.14
C SER A 12 -2.07 12.65 3.29
N PRO A 13 -1.01 13.46 3.13
CA PRO A 13 -1.06 14.91 3.34
C PRO A 13 -1.60 15.64 2.10
N THR A 14 -2.83 15.29 1.68
CA THR A 14 -3.50 15.86 0.51
C THR A 14 -4.59 16.87 0.87
N GLY A 15 -4.66 17.27 2.14
CA GLY A 15 -5.62 18.22 2.70
C GLY A 15 -5.55 18.22 4.23
N LEU A 16 -6.57 18.84 4.85
CA LEU A 16 -6.67 18.90 6.31
C LEU A 16 -7.04 17.54 6.91
N LEU A 17 -6.67 17.32 8.17
CA LEU A 17 -7.10 16.14 8.91
C LEU A 17 -8.61 16.21 9.14
N HIS A 18 -9.37 15.32 8.52
CA HIS A 18 -10.81 15.23 8.70
C HIS A 18 -11.18 14.27 9.84
N ILE A 19 -12.44 14.35 10.31
CA ILE A 19 -12.91 13.57 11.46
C ILE A 19 -12.73 12.05 11.31
N GLY A 20 -12.81 11.50 10.10
CA GLY A 20 -12.55 10.08 9.85
C GLY A 20 -11.09 9.70 10.09
N GLY A 21 -10.14 10.57 9.69
CA GLY A 21 -8.72 10.39 9.98
C GLY A 21 -8.44 10.51 11.49
N ALA A 22 -9.01 11.53 12.15
CA ALA A 22 -8.91 11.71 13.60
C ALA A 22 -9.43 10.49 14.38
N ARG A 23 -10.58 9.94 13.99
CA ARG A 23 -11.15 8.72 14.58
C ARG A 23 -10.19 7.52 14.42
N THR A 24 -9.64 7.32 13.22
CA THR A 24 -8.70 6.23 12.96
C THR A 24 -7.44 6.38 13.81
N ALA A 25 -6.87 7.59 13.91
CA ALA A 25 -5.75 7.89 14.77
C ALA A 25 -6.06 7.60 16.24
N LEU A 26 -7.23 8.07 16.73
CA LEU A 26 -7.66 7.85 18.11
C LEU A 26 -7.78 6.36 18.45
N PHE A 27 -8.37 5.53 17.60
CA PHE A 27 -8.48 4.09 17.86
C PHE A 27 -7.12 3.41 17.92
N ASN A 28 -6.21 3.72 17.00
CA ASN A 28 -4.85 3.20 17.01
C ASN A 28 -4.08 3.64 18.26
N TYR A 29 -4.23 4.91 18.65
CA TYR A 29 -3.61 5.46 19.86
C TYR A 29 -4.13 4.75 21.12
N LEU A 30 -5.45 4.68 21.32
CA LEU A 30 -6.05 4.05 22.49
C LEU A 30 -5.70 2.57 22.58
N PHE A 31 -5.69 1.85 21.45
CA PHE A 31 -5.30 0.45 21.42
C PHE A 31 -3.84 0.26 21.84
N SER A 32 -2.91 1.05 21.31
CA SER A 32 -1.51 0.97 21.72
C SER A 32 -1.32 1.29 23.20
N LYS A 33 -1.97 2.34 23.71
CA LYS A 33 -1.84 2.73 25.12
C LYS A 33 -2.48 1.71 26.07
N HIS A 34 -3.59 1.08 25.68
CA HIS A 34 -4.21 0.00 26.47
C HIS A 34 -3.26 -1.18 26.68
N TYR A 35 -2.49 -1.54 25.65
CA TYR A 35 -1.51 -2.63 25.72
C TYR A 35 -0.09 -2.18 26.07
N GLN A 36 0.10 -0.96 26.54
CA GLN A 36 1.43 -0.37 26.84
C GLN A 36 2.42 -0.48 25.67
N GLY A 37 1.89 -0.41 24.45
CA GLY A 37 2.61 -0.50 23.21
C GLY A 37 3.00 0.86 22.62
N LYS A 38 3.39 0.88 21.35
CA LYS A 38 3.79 2.09 20.62
C LYS A 38 2.72 2.52 19.61
N PHE A 39 2.51 3.84 19.51
CA PHE A 39 1.74 4.47 18.45
C PHE A 39 2.69 5.23 17.52
N LEU A 40 2.75 4.82 16.26
CA LEU A 40 3.65 5.38 15.24
C LEU A 40 2.86 6.24 14.23
N LEU A 41 3.59 7.13 13.55
CA LEU A 41 3.04 7.98 12.49
C LEU A 41 3.86 7.81 11.21
N ARG A 42 3.17 7.56 10.08
CA ARG A 42 3.78 7.55 8.74
C ARG A 42 3.02 8.49 7.83
N ILE A 43 3.72 9.43 7.22
CA ILE A 43 3.15 10.35 6.23
C ILE A 43 3.23 9.69 4.85
N GLU A 44 2.08 9.39 4.26
CA GLU A 44 1.97 8.75 2.94
C GLU A 44 1.91 9.81 1.83
N ASN A 45 3.05 10.42 1.57
CA ASN A 45 3.22 11.53 0.63
C ASN A 45 3.69 11.08 -0.78
N THR A 46 3.27 9.92 -1.24
CA THR A 46 3.65 9.37 -2.56
C THR A 46 2.95 10.07 -3.73
N ASP A 47 1.86 10.78 -3.49
CA ASP A 47 1.25 11.68 -4.47
C ASP A 47 1.92 13.07 -4.38
N LEU A 48 3.05 13.22 -5.05
CA LEU A 48 3.84 14.44 -5.00
C LEU A 48 3.11 15.69 -5.50
N LYS A 49 2.06 15.52 -6.31
CA LYS A 49 1.28 16.66 -6.85
C LYS A 49 0.32 17.24 -5.82
N ARG A 50 -0.24 16.40 -4.94
CA ARG A 50 -1.23 16.79 -3.94
C ARG A 50 -0.66 16.87 -2.52
N SER A 51 0.50 16.26 -2.27
CA SER A 51 1.15 16.29 -0.96
C SER A 51 1.88 17.60 -0.76
N THR A 52 1.48 18.36 0.26
CA THR A 52 2.13 19.64 0.59
C THR A 52 2.71 19.62 2.00
N LYS A 53 3.65 20.51 2.26
CA LYS A 53 4.24 20.71 3.58
C LYS A 53 3.20 21.24 4.57
N GLU A 54 2.34 22.15 4.10
CA GLU A 54 1.26 22.74 4.88
C GLU A 54 0.25 21.68 5.33
N ALA A 55 -0.14 20.77 4.42
CA ALA A 55 -1.04 19.66 4.77
C ALA A 55 -0.38 18.68 5.75
N THR A 56 0.93 18.44 5.63
CA THR A 56 1.69 17.62 6.60
C THR A 56 1.69 18.28 7.98
N ASN A 57 1.97 19.59 8.05
CA ASN A 57 1.95 20.33 9.31
C ASN A 57 0.55 20.33 9.94
N ALA A 58 -0.50 20.53 9.14
CA ALA A 58 -1.89 20.48 9.61
C ALA A 58 -2.26 19.12 10.23
N ILE A 59 -1.69 18.00 9.72
CA ILE A 59 -1.85 16.69 10.35
C ILE A 59 -1.20 16.66 11.73
N TYR A 60 0.04 17.14 11.85
CA TYR A 60 0.74 17.17 13.14
C TYR A 60 0.01 18.08 14.17
N GLU A 61 -0.39 19.26 13.74
CA GLU A 61 -1.14 20.21 14.57
C GLU A 61 -2.48 19.62 15.02
N GLY A 62 -3.23 18.97 14.10
CA GLY A 62 -4.50 18.34 14.42
C GLY A 62 -4.36 17.19 15.40
N LEU A 63 -3.34 16.32 15.25
CA LEU A 63 -3.07 15.24 16.19
C LEU A 63 -2.65 15.78 17.56
N ASN A 64 -1.79 16.78 17.61
CA ASN A 64 -1.37 17.43 18.86
C ASN A 64 -2.53 18.11 19.57
N TRP A 65 -3.41 18.79 18.83
CA TRP A 65 -4.63 19.42 19.38
C TRP A 65 -5.57 18.38 20.01
N LEU A 66 -5.62 17.16 19.43
CA LEU A 66 -6.39 16.04 19.98
C LEU A 66 -5.67 15.32 21.15
N GLY A 67 -4.43 15.71 21.50
CA GLY A 67 -3.62 15.03 22.50
C GLY A 67 -3.07 13.67 22.06
N LEU A 68 -3.05 13.38 20.76
CA LEU A 68 -2.57 12.11 20.18
C LEU A 68 -1.08 12.25 19.82
N THR A 69 -0.22 11.97 20.79
CA THR A 69 1.23 11.98 20.62
C THR A 69 1.74 10.63 20.13
N TRP A 70 2.74 10.64 19.27
CA TRP A 70 3.39 9.43 18.74
C TRP A 70 4.74 9.19 19.40
N ASP A 71 5.18 7.94 19.42
CA ASP A 71 6.31 7.50 20.25
C ASP A 71 7.69 7.54 19.53
N GLU A 72 7.72 7.70 18.19
CA GLU A 72 8.97 7.77 17.41
C GLU A 72 8.85 8.84 16.32
N GLU A 73 10.00 9.27 15.74
CA GLU A 73 10.00 10.22 14.63
C GLU A 73 9.11 9.76 13.46
N PRO A 74 8.24 10.63 12.95
CA PRO A 74 7.36 10.28 11.84
C PRO A 74 8.14 9.88 10.58
N VAL A 75 7.75 8.77 9.97
CA VAL A 75 8.37 8.32 8.72
C VAL A 75 7.63 8.94 7.54
N SER A 76 8.36 9.65 6.68
CA SER A 76 7.87 10.03 5.34
C SER A 76 8.02 8.85 4.39
N GLN A 77 6.96 8.42 3.72
CA GLN A 77 7.03 7.29 2.79
C GLN A 77 7.97 7.57 1.61
N VAL A 78 7.97 8.79 1.08
CA VAL A 78 8.89 9.19 -0.02
C VAL A 78 10.35 9.10 0.40
N SER A 79 10.70 9.40 1.66
CA SER A 79 12.09 9.30 2.13
C SER A 79 12.63 7.86 2.14
N ARG A 80 11.74 6.86 2.04
CA ARG A 80 12.08 5.44 1.96
C ARG A 80 12.07 4.87 0.53
N ARG A 81 12.02 5.75 -0.49
CA ARG A 81 11.94 5.36 -1.89
C ARG A 81 13.03 4.35 -2.30
N GLU A 82 14.28 4.60 -1.93
CA GLU A 82 15.41 3.71 -2.26
C GLU A 82 15.21 2.32 -1.67
N ARG A 83 14.80 2.25 -0.40
CA ARG A 83 14.50 0.98 0.27
C ARG A 83 13.33 0.24 -0.39
N HIS A 84 12.30 0.95 -0.82
CA HIS A 84 11.18 0.33 -1.54
C HIS A 84 11.63 -0.25 -2.89
N LEU A 85 12.47 0.45 -3.63
CA LEU A 85 13.02 -0.05 -4.90
C LEU A 85 13.94 -1.25 -4.70
N GLU A 86 14.80 -1.23 -3.69
CA GLU A 86 15.65 -2.37 -3.30
C GLU A 86 14.81 -3.62 -2.99
N VAL A 87 13.77 -3.47 -2.17
CA VAL A 87 12.86 -4.58 -1.84
C VAL A 87 12.10 -5.08 -3.07
N ALA A 88 11.64 -4.19 -3.95
CA ALA A 88 10.99 -4.58 -5.19
C ALA A 88 11.93 -5.41 -6.10
N GLN A 89 13.21 -5.06 -6.17
CA GLN A 89 14.22 -5.85 -6.90
C GLN A 89 14.46 -7.20 -6.23
N LEU A 90 14.53 -7.24 -4.90
CA LEU A 90 14.68 -8.49 -4.16
C LEU A 90 13.48 -9.43 -4.41
N LEU A 91 12.25 -8.90 -4.41
CA LEU A 91 11.06 -9.68 -4.75
C LEU A 91 11.13 -10.24 -6.18
N MET A 92 11.62 -9.43 -7.14
CA MET A 92 11.81 -9.90 -8.53
C MET A 92 12.86 -11.01 -8.62
N SER A 93 13.99 -10.90 -7.93
CA SER A 93 15.04 -11.93 -7.94
C SER A 93 14.58 -13.25 -7.32
N ASN A 94 13.58 -13.21 -6.44
CA ASN A 94 12.97 -14.38 -5.80
C ASN A 94 11.69 -14.89 -6.52
N ASP A 95 11.39 -14.44 -7.72
CA ASP A 95 10.17 -14.75 -8.48
C ASP A 95 8.86 -14.38 -7.73
N MET A 96 8.93 -13.43 -6.80
CA MET A 96 7.78 -12.93 -6.04
C MET A 96 7.21 -11.62 -6.62
N ALA A 97 7.84 -11.05 -7.63
CA ALA A 97 7.37 -9.92 -8.41
C ALA A 97 7.82 -10.05 -9.87
N TYR A 98 7.16 -9.32 -10.76
CA TYR A 98 7.45 -9.38 -12.21
C TYR A 98 7.20 -8.05 -12.90
N LYS A 99 7.79 -7.89 -14.10
CA LYS A 99 7.61 -6.75 -14.97
C LYS A 99 6.29 -6.83 -15.74
N CYS A 100 5.51 -5.76 -15.72
CA CYS A 100 4.26 -5.62 -16.46
C CYS A 100 4.37 -4.46 -17.43
N PHE A 101 4.13 -4.71 -18.70
CA PHE A 101 4.22 -3.75 -19.80
C PHE A 101 2.86 -3.36 -20.37
N CYS A 102 1.78 -3.55 -19.61
CA CYS A 102 0.45 -3.10 -20.03
C CYS A 102 0.38 -1.59 -20.09
N THR A 103 -0.25 -1.07 -21.16
CA THR A 103 -0.61 0.33 -21.24
C THR A 103 -1.83 0.66 -20.38
N PRO A 104 -2.07 1.93 -20.05
CA PRO A 104 -3.29 2.35 -19.35
C PRO A 104 -4.57 1.92 -20.07
N GLU A 105 -4.59 1.97 -21.41
CA GLU A 105 -5.70 1.58 -22.27
C GLU A 105 -5.98 0.09 -22.18
N GLU A 106 -4.92 -0.75 -22.23
CA GLU A 106 -5.06 -2.20 -22.05
C GLU A 106 -5.63 -2.53 -20.68
N LEU A 107 -5.13 -1.89 -19.62
CA LEU A 107 -5.62 -2.09 -18.24
C LEU A 107 -7.10 -1.67 -18.11
N LYS A 108 -7.51 -0.58 -18.76
CA LYS A 108 -8.90 -0.14 -18.78
C LYS A 108 -9.81 -1.19 -19.45
N ILE A 109 -9.42 -1.69 -20.63
CA ILE A 109 -10.16 -2.74 -21.35
C ILE A 109 -10.27 -4.02 -20.52
N MET A 110 -9.17 -4.44 -19.85
CA MET A 110 -9.18 -5.62 -18.96
C MET A 110 -10.16 -5.44 -17.81
N ARG A 111 -10.16 -4.26 -17.18
CA ARG A 111 -11.07 -3.92 -16.08
C ARG A 111 -12.53 -3.97 -16.53
N GLU A 112 -12.85 -3.34 -17.65
CA GLU A 112 -14.20 -3.32 -18.21
C GLU A 112 -14.70 -4.73 -18.53
N LYS A 113 -13.86 -5.55 -19.18
CA LYS A 113 -14.18 -6.96 -19.47
C LYS A 113 -14.40 -7.80 -18.21
N SER A 114 -13.55 -7.62 -17.19
CA SER A 114 -13.70 -8.32 -15.91
C SER A 114 -15.02 -7.96 -15.23
N ILE A 115 -15.36 -6.67 -15.15
CA ILE A 115 -16.61 -6.19 -14.54
C ILE A 115 -17.83 -6.71 -15.32
N SER A 116 -17.81 -6.66 -16.64
CA SER A 116 -18.89 -7.16 -17.49
C SER A 116 -19.13 -8.67 -17.35
N ALA A 117 -18.09 -9.42 -16.94
CA ALA A 117 -18.17 -10.85 -16.63
C ALA A 117 -18.51 -11.16 -15.15
N GLY A 118 -18.87 -10.14 -14.37
CA GLY A 118 -19.18 -10.30 -12.93
C GLY A 118 -17.97 -10.39 -12.01
N GLY A 119 -16.77 -10.04 -12.50
CA GLY A 119 -15.55 -10.02 -11.73
C GLY A 119 -15.28 -8.67 -11.07
N PHE A 120 -14.19 -8.57 -10.28
CA PHE A 120 -13.83 -7.38 -9.49
C PHE A 120 -13.08 -6.29 -10.27
N GLY A 121 -12.81 -6.48 -11.57
CA GLY A 121 -12.08 -5.51 -12.38
C GLY A 121 -10.56 -5.51 -12.17
N GLY A 122 -10.01 -6.62 -11.68
CA GLY A 122 -8.57 -6.78 -11.44
C GLY A 122 -7.76 -7.03 -12.73
N TYR A 123 -6.45 -7.04 -12.58
CA TYR A 123 -5.51 -7.36 -13.63
C TYR A 123 -5.53 -8.86 -13.94
N ASN A 124 -5.50 -9.22 -15.22
CA ASN A 124 -5.66 -10.62 -15.65
C ASN A 124 -4.36 -11.45 -15.67
N GLY A 125 -3.25 -10.91 -15.21
CA GLY A 125 -1.98 -11.62 -15.17
C GLY A 125 -1.25 -11.72 -16.52
N LYS A 126 -1.60 -10.93 -17.54
CA LYS A 126 -1.05 -11.00 -18.91
C LYS A 126 0.48 -11.15 -18.96
N TRP A 127 1.22 -10.46 -18.09
CA TRP A 127 2.68 -10.46 -18.05
C TRP A 127 3.29 -11.37 -16.98
N ARG A 128 2.48 -12.01 -16.16
CA ARG A 128 2.91 -12.75 -14.97
C ARG A 128 3.93 -13.85 -15.21
N ASN A 129 3.82 -14.55 -16.34
CA ASN A 129 4.67 -15.70 -16.67
C ASN A 129 5.30 -15.54 -18.08
N VAL A 130 5.49 -14.30 -18.52
CA VAL A 130 6.10 -14.03 -19.84
C VAL A 130 7.61 -14.03 -19.69
N ASP A 131 8.28 -14.82 -20.53
CA ASP A 131 9.74 -14.91 -20.58
C ASP A 131 10.39 -13.55 -20.89
N ALA A 132 11.51 -13.27 -20.23
CA ALA A 132 12.23 -12.01 -20.38
C ALA A 132 12.65 -11.69 -21.83
N SER A 133 12.90 -12.73 -22.66
CA SER A 133 13.23 -12.55 -24.08
C SER A 133 12.11 -11.94 -24.91
N LYS A 134 10.87 -11.99 -24.42
CA LYS A 134 9.66 -11.44 -25.05
C LYS A 134 9.31 -10.05 -24.53
N HIS A 135 10.11 -9.48 -23.63
CA HIS A 135 9.86 -8.14 -23.08
C HIS A 135 10.16 -7.06 -24.12
N PRO A 136 9.29 -6.04 -24.25
CA PRO A 136 9.53 -4.89 -25.12
C PRO A 136 10.80 -4.14 -24.73
N GLN A 137 11.64 -3.79 -25.70
CA GLN A 137 12.94 -3.15 -25.43
C GLN A 137 12.82 -1.65 -25.07
N ASN A 138 11.79 -0.96 -25.56
CA ASN A 138 11.66 0.50 -25.44
C ASN A 138 10.46 0.93 -24.58
N VAL A 139 9.99 0.07 -23.68
CA VAL A 139 8.85 0.36 -22.80
C VAL A 139 9.28 0.18 -21.34
N SER A 140 9.12 1.21 -20.54
CA SER A 140 9.36 1.12 -19.10
C SER A 140 8.26 0.30 -18.42
N PRO A 141 8.59 -0.81 -17.75
CA PRO A 141 7.60 -1.63 -17.07
C PRO A 141 7.17 -1.04 -15.74
N SER A 142 5.95 -1.35 -15.30
CA SER A 142 5.64 -1.37 -13.88
C SER A 142 6.09 -2.69 -13.26
N ILE A 143 6.36 -2.71 -11.96
CA ILE A 143 6.65 -3.93 -11.19
C ILE A 143 5.39 -4.30 -10.42
N ARG A 144 4.93 -5.55 -10.57
CA ARG A 144 3.78 -6.10 -9.86
C ARG A 144 4.19 -7.19 -8.90
N LEU A 145 3.54 -7.24 -7.75
CA LEU A 145 3.63 -8.36 -6.80
C LEU A 145 3.03 -9.61 -7.46
N LYS A 146 3.66 -10.75 -7.28
CA LYS A 146 3.16 -12.05 -7.75
C LYS A 146 2.37 -12.72 -6.62
N THR A 147 1.07 -12.40 -6.51
CA THR A 147 0.20 -12.95 -5.47
C THR A 147 -0.11 -14.43 -5.69
N ASN A 148 -0.49 -15.15 -4.67
CA ASN A 148 -0.97 -16.53 -4.86
C ASN A 148 -2.39 -16.50 -5.43
N ASN A 149 -2.64 -17.22 -6.53
CA ASN A 149 -3.94 -17.24 -7.22
C ASN A 149 -4.86 -18.37 -6.73
N THR A 150 -4.38 -19.27 -5.87
CA THR A 150 -5.13 -20.44 -5.38
C THR A 150 -5.24 -20.40 -3.86
N GLY A 151 -6.30 -21.04 -3.34
CA GLY A 151 -6.55 -21.08 -1.90
C GLY A 151 -7.15 -19.80 -1.35
N LYS A 152 -6.90 -19.55 -0.08
CA LYS A 152 -7.41 -18.40 0.68
C LYS A 152 -6.29 -17.76 1.49
N THR A 153 -6.40 -16.48 1.71
CA THR A 153 -5.60 -15.74 2.69
C THR A 153 -6.45 -15.50 3.93
N SER A 154 -5.99 -15.95 5.09
CA SER A 154 -6.68 -15.82 6.37
C SER A 154 -5.92 -14.84 7.26
N ILE A 155 -6.65 -13.94 7.90
CA ILE A 155 -6.12 -12.97 8.86
C ILE A 155 -6.93 -13.11 10.15
N THR A 156 -6.24 -13.33 11.27
CA THR A 156 -6.86 -13.25 12.59
C THR A 156 -6.86 -11.80 13.04
N ASP A 157 -7.97 -11.11 12.76
CA ASP A 157 -8.16 -9.72 13.15
C ASP A 157 -8.68 -9.64 14.59
N LEU A 158 -8.09 -8.76 15.41
CA LEU A 158 -8.46 -8.64 16.82
C LEU A 158 -9.84 -8.04 17.05
N ILE A 159 -10.44 -7.41 16.05
CA ILE A 159 -11.76 -6.76 16.11
C ILE A 159 -12.79 -7.56 15.33
N GLN A 160 -12.45 -7.98 14.10
CA GLN A 160 -13.35 -8.68 13.18
C GLN A 160 -13.35 -10.20 13.39
N GLY A 161 -12.38 -10.73 14.15
CA GLY A 161 -12.16 -12.17 14.27
C GLY A 161 -11.42 -12.74 13.05
N ASN A 162 -11.73 -13.97 12.67
CA ASN A 162 -11.07 -14.62 11.53
C ASN A 162 -11.68 -14.13 10.20
N VAL A 163 -10.90 -13.42 9.40
CA VAL A 163 -11.28 -12.93 8.07
C VAL A 163 -10.58 -13.76 7.00
N GLU A 164 -11.34 -14.34 6.09
CA GLU A 164 -10.81 -15.10 4.96
C GLU A 164 -11.19 -14.43 3.63
N VAL A 165 -10.20 -14.31 2.74
CA VAL A 165 -10.38 -13.79 1.39
C VAL A 165 -9.89 -14.85 0.39
N SER A 166 -10.67 -15.12 -0.64
CA SER A 166 -10.22 -15.97 -1.75
C SER A 166 -9.05 -15.32 -2.47
N ASN A 167 -7.96 -16.05 -2.69
CA ASN A 167 -6.79 -15.50 -3.38
C ASN A 167 -7.08 -15.10 -4.83
N LYS A 168 -8.15 -15.60 -5.44
CA LYS A 168 -8.64 -15.16 -6.75
C LYS A 168 -9.14 -13.71 -6.77
N GLU A 169 -9.48 -13.16 -5.59
CA GLU A 169 -9.96 -11.79 -5.42
C GLU A 169 -8.81 -10.81 -5.10
N ILE A 170 -7.60 -11.35 -4.87
CA ILE A 170 -6.40 -10.55 -4.58
C ILE A 170 -5.66 -10.28 -5.89
N ASP A 171 -5.60 -9.01 -6.28
CA ASP A 171 -4.92 -8.59 -7.52
C ASP A 171 -3.38 -8.60 -7.35
N ASP A 172 -2.67 -8.80 -8.47
CA ASP A 172 -1.22 -8.55 -8.55
C ASP A 172 -0.98 -7.03 -8.52
N MET A 173 -0.92 -6.46 -7.31
CA MET A 173 -0.80 -5.02 -7.12
C MET A 173 0.49 -4.45 -7.70
N VAL A 174 0.45 -3.20 -8.16
CA VAL A 174 1.64 -2.49 -8.63
C VAL A 174 2.46 -2.02 -7.43
N LEU A 175 3.70 -2.48 -7.33
CA LEU A 175 4.68 -2.04 -6.33
C LEU A 175 5.43 -0.79 -6.79
N VAL A 176 5.84 -0.79 -8.07
CA VAL A 176 6.57 0.33 -8.69
C VAL A 176 5.89 0.67 -10.03
N ARG A 177 5.61 1.94 -10.24
CA ARG A 177 5.04 2.46 -11.49
C ARG A 177 6.07 2.46 -12.61
N SER A 178 5.62 2.60 -13.84
CA SER A 178 6.50 2.69 -15.03
C SER A 178 7.43 3.90 -15.04
N ASP A 179 7.12 4.93 -14.27
CA ASP A 179 7.99 6.10 -14.04
C ASP A 179 9.07 5.87 -12.97
N GLY A 180 9.16 4.65 -12.42
CA GLY A 180 10.10 4.28 -11.36
C GLY A 180 9.73 4.77 -9.98
N THR A 181 8.50 5.25 -9.76
CA THR A 181 8.02 5.65 -8.43
C THR A 181 7.30 4.50 -7.72
N PRO A 182 7.62 4.20 -6.44
CA PRO A 182 6.84 3.25 -5.65
C PRO A 182 5.40 3.71 -5.46
N THR A 183 4.49 2.77 -5.30
CA THR A 183 3.11 3.04 -4.90
C THR A 183 3.03 3.26 -3.38
N TYR A 184 1.87 3.72 -2.89
CA TYR A 184 1.67 3.95 -1.46
C TYR A 184 1.38 2.66 -0.66
N MET A 185 1.10 1.55 -1.34
CA MET A 185 0.84 0.23 -0.72
C MET A 185 2.09 -0.60 -0.65
#